data_dc36c8d5f5e7ab17aa49a466ba5497a2
#
_entry.id   dc36c8d5f5e7ab17aa49a466ba5497a2
#
_cell.length_a   1.000
_cell.length_b   1.000
_cell.length_c   1.000
_cell.angle_alpha   90.00
_cell.angle_beta   90.00
_cell.angle_gamma   90.00
#
_symmetry.space_group_name_H-M   'P 1'
#
loop_
_entity.id
_entity.type
_entity.pdbx_description
1 polymer ?
#
loop_
_entity_poly.entity_id
_entity_poly.type
_entity_poly.pdbx_seq_one_letter_code
_entity_poly.pdbx_strand_id
1 'polypeptide(L)'
;MKCKTVTLRKRKIKSGTQYSLCLDYYPGYRDNTTMRVITREALGIYLFAKPANQQERDFNTRMMKKAEILRNQRYEAIFNEDHGFFDKAKMKGDFLAYFKELADRKNTKWQHVYKHFERFVNGKCTFEEVDVDLCRKFMEYLLDAPQSI
;
A
#
# COMPACT_ATOMS: atom_id res chain seq x y z
N MET A 1 9.68 -12.21 3.23
CA MET A 1 9.68 -12.84 1.87
C MET A 1 9.15 -11.81 0.90
N LYS A 2 9.91 -11.49 -0.15
CA LYS A 2 9.55 -10.42 -1.10
C LYS A 2 8.85 -11.01 -2.31
N CYS A 3 7.72 -10.43 -2.71
CA CYS A 3 7.00 -10.82 -3.92
C CYS A 3 7.88 -10.58 -5.16
N LYS A 4 7.99 -11.58 -6.02
CA LYS A 4 8.82 -11.51 -7.23
C LYS A 4 8.00 -11.41 -8.51
N THR A 5 6.80 -11.97 -8.50
CA THR A 5 5.94 -12.02 -9.68
C THR A 5 4.49 -11.74 -9.34
N VAL A 6 3.82 -11.02 -10.23
CA VAL A 6 2.36 -10.79 -10.22
C VAL A 6 1.80 -11.32 -11.53
N THR A 7 1.02 -12.40 -11.46
CA THR A 7 0.52 -13.12 -12.62
C THR A 7 -0.99 -12.97 -12.73
N LEU A 8 -1.47 -12.55 -13.92
CA LEU A 8 -2.90 -12.51 -14.21
C LEU A 8 -3.41 -13.93 -14.51
N ARG A 9 -4.44 -14.37 -13.80
CA ARG A 9 -5.05 -15.70 -13.93
C ARG A 9 -6.54 -15.61 -14.26
N LYS A 10 -7.00 -16.59 -15.06
CA LYS A 10 -8.42 -16.82 -15.36
C LYS A 10 -8.93 -18.01 -14.55
N ARG A 11 -10.04 -17.84 -13.86
CA ARG A 11 -10.69 -18.91 -13.11
C ARG A 11 -12.09 -19.12 -13.66
N LYS A 12 -12.43 -20.35 -14.04
CA LYS A 12 -13.79 -20.70 -14.49
C LYS A 12 -14.79 -20.56 -13.34
N ILE A 13 -15.90 -19.93 -13.63
CA ILE A 13 -17.04 -19.76 -12.71
C ILE A 13 -18.36 -20.04 -13.46
N LYS A 14 -19.47 -20.11 -12.72
CA LYS A 14 -20.82 -20.34 -13.28
C LYS A 14 -20.85 -21.52 -14.26
N SER A 15 -20.45 -22.69 -13.81
CA SER A 15 -20.42 -23.91 -14.61
C SER A 15 -19.60 -23.79 -15.92
N GLY A 16 -18.59 -22.92 -15.90
CA GLY A 16 -17.67 -22.72 -17.05
C GLY A 16 -18.16 -21.75 -18.10
N THR A 17 -19.25 -21.01 -17.86
CA THR A 17 -19.79 -20.01 -18.82
C THR A 17 -19.04 -18.67 -18.76
N GLN A 18 -18.38 -18.39 -17.62
CA GLN A 18 -17.62 -17.18 -17.40
C GLN A 18 -16.24 -17.48 -16.80
N TYR A 19 -15.32 -16.54 -16.99
CA TYR A 19 -14.06 -16.47 -16.25
C TYR A 19 -14.11 -15.30 -15.26
N SER A 20 -13.62 -15.50 -14.05
CA SER A 20 -13.22 -14.45 -13.14
C SER A 20 -11.71 -14.21 -13.26
N LEU A 21 -11.29 -12.96 -13.28
CA LEU A 21 -9.87 -12.59 -13.31
C LEU A 21 -9.35 -12.34 -11.91
N CYS A 22 -8.16 -12.85 -11.63
CA CYS A 22 -7.46 -12.64 -10.39
C CYS A 22 -5.94 -12.46 -10.63
N LEU A 23 -5.28 -11.85 -9.65
CA LEU A 23 -3.82 -11.77 -9.61
C LEU A 23 -3.28 -12.79 -8.62
N ASP A 24 -2.31 -13.57 -9.04
CA ASP A 24 -1.52 -14.45 -8.17
C ASP A 24 -0.18 -13.78 -7.88
N TYR A 25 0.17 -13.69 -6.59
CA TYR A 25 1.43 -13.13 -6.09
C TYR A 25 2.37 -14.24 -5.64
N TYR A 26 3.58 -14.27 -6.17
CA TYR A 26 4.54 -15.29 -5.80
C TYR A 26 5.94 -14.71 -5.52
N PRO A 27 6.55 -15.04 -4.37
CA PRO A 27 5.86 -15.42 -3.14
C PRO A 27 4.85 -14.33 -2.74
N GLY A 28 3.89 -14.66 -1.89
CA GLY A 28 2.92 -13.67 -1.41
C GLY A 28 3.58 -12.42 -0.84
N TYR A 29 2.88 -11.31 -0.81
CA TYR A 29 3.34 -10.10 -0.16
C TYR A 29 2.56 -9.84 1.14
N ARG A 30 3.20 -9.15 2.07
CA ARG A 30 2.53 -8.72 3.31
C ARG A 30 1.89 -7.35 3.09
N ASP A 31 0.58 -7.29 3.28
CA ASP A 31 -0.14 -6.02 3.27
C ASP A 31 0.20 -5.23 4.55
N ASN A 32 0.74 -4.03 4.37
CA ASN A 32 1.17 -3.17 5.47
C ASN A 32 0.03 -2.66 6.35
N THR A 33 -1.20 -2.67 5.86
CA THR A 33 -2.38 -2.24 6.61
C THR A 33 -2.96 -3.35 7.47
N THR A 34 -3.15 -4.53 6.88
CA THR A 34 -3.78 -5.69 7.56
C THR A 34 -2.77 -6.65 8.16
N MET A 35 -1.50 -6.52 7.82
CA MET A 35 -0.38 -7.40 8.17
C MET A 35 -0.56 -8.85 7.69
N ARG A 36 -1.53 -9.11 6.82
CA ARG A 36 -1.79 -10.44 6.23
C ARG A 36 -0.91 -10.69 5.02
N VAL A 37 -0.58 -11.96 4.82
CA VAL A 37 0.10 -12.39 3.58
C VAL A 37 -0.96 -12.61 2.50
N ILE A 38 -0.84 -11.86 1.42
CA ILE A 38 -1.73 -11.94 0.25
C ILE A 38 -1.01 -12.74 -0.82
N THR A 39 -1.63 -13.84 -1.25
CA THR A 39 -1.16 -14.69 -2.35
C THR A 39 -2.03 -14.56 -3.59
N ARG A 40 -3.27 -14.07 -3.44
CA ARG A 40 -4.24 -13.89 -4.51
C ARG A 40 -5.15 -12.71 -4.25
N GLU A 41 -5.44 -11.94 -5.29
CA GLU A 41 -6.40 -10.83 -5.31
C GLU A 41 -7.44 -11.05 -6.42
N ALA A 42 -8.73 -11.05 -6.09
CA ALA A 42 -9.80 -11.05 -7.08
C ALA A 42 -9.99 -9.63 -7.62
N LEU A 43 -10.00 -9.48 -8.96
CA LEU A 43 -10.12 -8.16 -9.59
C LEU A 43 -11.58 -7.68 -9.77
N GLY A 44 -12.56 -8.54 -9.54
CA GLY A 44 -13.96 -8.23 -9.84
C GLY A 44 -14.25 -8.07 -11.35
N ILE A 45 -13.37 -8.56 -12.18
CA ILE A 45 -13.49 -8.50 -13.66
C ILE A 45 -13.87 -9.89 -14.18
N TYR A 46 -14.86 -9.92 -15.05
CA TYR A 46 -15.38 -11.15 -15.61
C TYR A 46 -15.30 -11.15 -17.13
N LEU A 47 -15.09 -12.32 -17.72
CA LEU A 47 -15.05 -12.53 -19.16
C LEU A 47 -16.07 -13.60 -19.55
N PHE A 48 -16.60 -13.50 -20.77
CA PHE A 48 -17.33 -14.59 -21.40
C PHE A 48 -16.36 -15.73 -21.75
N ALA A 49 -16.66 -16.95 -21.32
CA ALA A 49 -15.79 -18.08 -21.59
C ALA A 49 -15.84 -18.46 -23.08
N LYS A 50 -17.04 -18.36 -23.73
CA LYS A 50 -17.27 -18.59 -25.14
C LYS A 50 -18.08 -17.40 -25.67
N PRO A 51 -17.43 -16.33 -26.13
CA PRO A 51 -18.14 -15.18 -26.67
C PRO A 51 -18.91 -15.59 -27.97
N ALA A 52 -20.21 -15.30 -27.97
CA ALA A 52 -21.12 -15.69 -29.04
C ALA A 52 -21.10 -14.72 -30.23
N ASN A 53 -20.77 -13.46 -30.02
CA ASN A 53 -20.81 -12.40 -30.99
C ASN A 53 -19.61 -11.45 -30.88
N GLN A 54 -19.53 -10.49 -31.81
CA GLN A 54 -18.41 -9.53 -31.82
C GLN A 54 -18.42 -8.62 -30.59
N GLN A 55 -19.58 -8.22 -30.11
CA GLN A 55 -19.70 -7.35 -28.95
C GLN A 55 -19.12 -8.01 -27.70
N GLU A 56 -19.39 -9.30 -27.50
CA GLU A 56 -18.82 -10.06 -26.38
C GLU A 56 -17.31 -10.24 -26.49
N ARG A 57 -16.79 -10.44 -27.72
CA ARG A 57 -15.35 -10.48 -27.99
C ARG A 57 -14.68 -9.16 -27.67
N ASP A 58 -15.29 -8.05 -28.10
CA ASP A 58 -14.77 -6.69 -27.82
C ASP A 58 -14.82 -6.36 -26.34
N PHE A 59 -15.88 -6.79 -25.67
CA PHE A 59 -15.99 -6.69 -24.21
C PHE A 59 -14.84 -7.43 -23.51
N ASN A 60 -14.60 -8.69 -23.88
CA ASN A 60 -13.50 -9.49 -23.32
C ASN A 60 -12.15 -8.80 -23.53
N THR A 61 -11.91 -8.27 -24.73
CA THR A 61 -10.67 -7.56 -25.06
C THR A 61 -10.46 -6.33 -24.17
N ARG A 62 -11.51 -5.52 -23.97
CA ARG A 62 -11.45 -4.34 -23.09
C ARG A 62 -11.20 -4.74 -21.63
N MET A 63 -11.87 -5.79 -21.16
CA MET A 63 -11.72 -6.27 -19.78
C MET A 63 -10.34 -6.85 -19.53
N MET A 64 -9.77 -7.56 -20.51
CA MET A 64 -8.39 -8.05 -20.43
C MET A 64 -7.39 -6.90 -20.36
N LYS A 65 -7.54 -5.86 -21.19
CA LYS A 65 -6.68 -4.66 -21.11
C LYS A 65 -6.75 -3.99 -19.73
N LYS A 66 -7.95 -3.87 -19.18
CA LYS A 66 -8.15 -3.31 -17.84
C LYS A 66 -7.44 -4.15 -16.78
N ALA A 67 -7.56 -5.47 -16.85
CA ALA A 67 -6.89 -6.38 -15.92
C ALA A 67 -5.36 -6.32 -16.03
N GLU A 68 -4.82 -6.20 -17.23
CA GLU A 68 -3.39 -6.04 -17.49
C GLU A 68 -2.84 -4.73 -16.89
N ILE A 69 -3.57 -3.63 -17.02
CA ILE A 69 -3.22 -2.34 -16.41
C ILE A 69 -3.18 -2.49 -14.90
N LEU A 70 -4.19 -3.12 -14.28
CA LEU A 70 -4.22 -3.36 -12.83
C LEU A 70 -3.06 -4.24 -12.38
N ARG A 71 -2.72 -5.30 -13.13
CA ARG A 71 -1.56 -6.15 -12.85
C ARG A 71 -0.27 -5.32 -12.85
N ASN A 72 -0.06 -4.49 -13.84
CA ASN A 72 1.13 -3.65 -13.94
C ASN A 72 1.21 -2.64 -12.78
N GLN A 73 0.10 -2.01 -12.44
CA GLN A 73 0.04 -1.09 -11.29
C GLN A 73 0.38 -1.80 -9.97
N ARG A 74 -0.11 -3.01 -9.76
CA ARG A 74 0.22 -3.82 -8.58
C ARG A 74 1.69 -4.21 -8.54
N TYR A 75 2.23 -4.65 -9.68
CA TYR A 75 3.64 -4.99 -9.80
C TYR A 75 4.53 -3.80 -9.49
N GLU A 76 4.27 -2.64 -10.09
CA GLU A 76 5.04 -1.41 -9.84
C GLU A 76 4.97 -0.97 -8.39
N ALA A 77 3.78 -1.03 -7.76
CA ALA A 77 3.63 -0.67 -6.34
C ALA A 77 4.49 -1.56 -5.44
N ILE A 78 4.46 -2.89 -5.65
CA ILE A 78 5.26 -3.85 -4.89
C ILE A 78 6.76 -3.66 -5.17
N PHE A 79 7.13 -3.47 -6.43
CA PHE A 79 8.50 -3.25 -6.85
C PHE A 79 9.08 -1.97 -6.23
N ASN A 80 8.33 -0.87 -6.26
CA ASN A 80 8.74 0.41 -5.71
C ASN A 80 8.90 0.32 -4.18
N GLU A 81 8.01 -0.36 -3.49
CA GLU A 81 8.11 -0.61 -2.05
C GLU A 81 9.36 -1.43 -1.71
N ASP A 82 9.61 -2.51 -2.45
CA ASP A 82 10.75 -3.41 -2.24
C ASP A 82 12.11 -2.74 -2.50
N HIS A 83 12.18 -1.81 -3.44
CA HIS A 83 13.41 -1.13 -3.84
C HIS A 83 13.54 0.29 -3.29
N GLY A 84 12.59 0.72 -2.46
CA GLY A 84 12.61 2.06 -1.86
C GLY A 84 12.39 3.19 -2.87
N PHE A 85 11.77 2.91 -4.02
CA PHE A 85 11.32 3.92 -4.98
C PHE A 85 10.03 4.57 -4.47
N PHE A 86 10.16 5.45 -3.51
CA PHE A 86 9.04 6.21 -2.99
C PHE A 86 8.64 7.35 -3.92
N ASP A 87 7.38 7.72 -3.88
CA ASP A 87 6.91 8.94 -4.52
C ASP A 87 7.61 10.15 -3.88
N LYS A 88 8.55 10.76 -4.62
CA LYS A 88 9.35 11.88 -4.12
C LYS A 88 8.51 13.09 -3.71
N ALA A 89 7.35 13.28 -4.33
CA ALA A 89 6.44 14.37 -3.96
C ALA A 89 5.81 14.12 -2.58
N LYS A 90 5.41 12.88 -2.31
CA LYS A 90 4.88 12.49 -0.98
C LYS A 90 5.96 12.51 0.10
N MET A 91 7.18 12.13 -0.23
CA MET A 91 8.30 12.13 0.72
C MET A 91 8.67 13.54 1.20
N LYS A 92 8.46 14.57 0.38
CA LYS A 92 8.65 15.98 0.77
C LYS A 92 7.47 16.56 1.54
N GLY A 93 6.37 15.82 1.69
CA GLY A 93 5.20 16.22 2.45
C GLY A 93 5.52 16.44 3.94
N ASP A 94 4.67 17.18 4.61
CA ASP A 94 4.79 17.51 6.04
C ASP A 94 4.37 16.31 6.91
N PHE A 95 5.35 15.60 7.46
CA PHE A 95 5.11 14.50 8.39
C PHE A 95 4.51 14.99 9.73
N LEU A 96 4.91 16.18 10.18
CA LEU A 96 4.44 16.69 11.46
C LEU A 96 2.93 17.00 11.41
N ALA A 97 2.44 17.57 10.32
CA ALA A 97 1.01 17.79 10.09
C ALA A 97 0.23 16.46 10.05
N TYR A 98 0.75 15.47 9.35
CA TYR A 98 0.17 14.11 9.31
C TYR A 98 0.12 13.47 10.70
N PHE A 99 1.23 13.56 11.48
CA PHE A 99 1.30 13.00 12.82
C PHE A 99 0.31 13.70 13.77
N LYS A 100 0.16 15.02 13.67
CA LYS A 100 -0.82 15.79 14.45
C LYS A 100 -2.25 15.30 14.18
N GLU A 101 -2.63 15.19 12.91
CA GLU A 101 -3.96 14.70 12.52
C GLU A 101 -4.21 13.29 13.07
N LEU A 102 -3.21 12.42 13.01
CA LEU A 102 -3.30 11.07 13.55
C LEU A 102 -3.45 11.08 15.08
N ALA A 103 -2.67 11.90 15.78
CA ALA A 103 -2.71 12.03 17.24
C ALA A 103 -4.05 12.58 17.74
N ASP A 104 -4.64 13.54 17.01
CA ASP A 104 -5.94 14.14 17.34
C ASP A 104 -7.11 13.13 17.19
N ARG A 105 -6.96 12.15 16.30
CA ARG A 105 -7.93 11.03 16.13
C ARG A 105 -7.76 9.93 17.17
N LYS A 106 -6.65 9.92 17.92
CA LYS A 106 -6.33 8.90 18.91
C LYS A 106 -6.60 9.44 20.33
N ASN A 107 -5.91 8.91 21.30
CA ASN A 107 -6.06 9.28 22.71
C ASN A 107 -4.98 10.27 23.17
N THR A 108 -5.12 10.74 24.40
CA THR A 108 -4.22 11.70 25.05
C THR A 108 -2.74 11.28 25.03
N LYS A 109 -2.44 9.96 25.08
CA LYS A 109 -1.05 9.48 25.02
C LYS A 109 -0.39 9.81 23.69
N TRP A 110 -1.14 9.67 22.57
CA TRP A 110 -0.66 10.04 21.24
C TRP A 110 -0.41 11.53 21.12
N GLN A 111 -1.27 12.37 21.72
CA GLN A 111 -1.10 13.81 21.72
C GLN A 111 0.14 14.22 22.53
N HIS A 112 0.44 13.57 23.66
CA HIS A 112 1.67 13.79 24.41
C HIS A 112 2.91 13.41 23.61
N VAL A 113 2.90 12.25 22.96
CA VAL A 113 4.01 11.83 22.09
C VAL A 113 4.21 12.81 20.92
N TYR A 114 3.12 13.29 20.33
CA TYR A 114 3.19 14.32 19.29
C TYR A 114 3.88 15.60 19.77
N LYS A 115 3.51 16.13 20.93
CA LYS A 115 4.14 17.34 21.51
C LYS A 115 5.63 17.15 21.76
N HIS A 116 6.03 15.98 22.26
CA HIS A 116 7.44 15.66 22.42
C HIS A 116 8.16 15.58 21.07
N PHE A 117 7.54 14.96 20.07
CA PHE A 117 8.11 14.86 18.73
C PHE A 117 8.25 16.24 18.06
N GLU A 118 7.19 17.07 18.13
CA GLU A 118 7.21 18.44 17.61
C GLU A 118 8.36 19.27 18.22
N ARG A 119 8.56 19.17 19.52
CA ARG A 119 9.68 19.84 20.21
C ARG A 119 11.04 19.27 19.77
N PHE A 120 11.14 17.95 19.67
CA PHE A 120 12.38 17.27 19.25
C PHE A 120 12.83 17.67 17.84
N VAL A 121 11.90 17.81 16.90
CA VAL A 121 12.18 18.21 15.50
C VAL A 121 12.12 19.71 15.26
N ASN A 122 11.98 20.52 16.32
CA ASN A 122 11.87 21.99 16.26
C ASN A 122 10.71 22.47 15.37
N GLY A 123 9.57 21.78 15.38
CA GLY A 123 8.35 22.17 14.70
C GLY A 123 8.35 21.93 13.19
N LYS A 124 9.30 21.18 12.64
CA LYS A 124 9.39 20.88 11.19
C LYS A 124 9.98 19.50 10.94
N CYS A 125 9.26 18.67 10.19
CA CYS A 125 9.75 17.35 9.77
C CYS A 125 9.01 16.90 8.52
N THR A 126 9.73 16.44 7.51
CA THR A 126 9.17 15.83 6.30
C THR A 126 9.17 14.31 6.39
N PHE A 127 8.41 13.61 5.51
CA PHE A 127 8.42 12.16 5.50
C PHE A 127 9.79 11.57 5.18
N GLU A 128 10.60 12.23 4.34
CA GLU A 128 11.94 11.76 3.98
C GLU A 128 12.94 11.85 5.14
N GLU A 129 12.69 12.73 6.12
CA GLU A 129 13.53 12.88 7.32
C GLU A 129 13.23 11.81 8.36
N VAL A 130 12.09 11.11 8.25
CA VAL A 130 11.71 10.04 9.17
C VAL A 130 12.41 8.74 8.78
N ASP A 131 13.60 8.56 9.29
CA ASP A 131 14.41 7.37 9.12
C ASP A 131 14.66 6.63 10.46
N VAL A 132 15.38 5.54 10.39
CA VAL A 132 15.71 4.72 11.58
C VAL A 132 16.55 5.51 12.58
N ASP A 133 17.42 6.39 12.08
CA ASP A 133 18.32 7.20 12.90
C ASP A 133 17.56 8.26 13.68
N LEU A 134 16.63 8.96 13.02
CA LEU A 134 15.73 9.91 13.68
C LEU A 134 14.91 9.22 14.76
N CYS A 135 14.36 8.04 14.47
CA CYS A 135 13.58 7.26 15.45
C CYS A 135 14.42 6.88 16.68
N ARG A 136 15.68 6.48 16.51
CA ARG A 136 16.60 6.17 17.62
C ARG A 136 16.88 7.41 18.46
N LYS A 137 17.22 8.53 17.84
CA LYS A 137 17.47 9.80 18.53
C LYS A 137 16.23 10.29 19.29
N PHE A 138 15.05 10.12 18.69
CA PHE A 138 13.81 10.46 19.38
C PHE A 138 13.54 9.55 20.58
N MET A 139 13.83 8.26 20.48
CA MET A 139 13.73 7.34 21.61
C MET A 139 14.69 7.74 22.75
N GLU A 140 15.94 8.09 22.44
CA GLU A 140 16.90 8.60 23.43
C GLU A 140 16.41 9.90 24.07
N TYR A 141 15.92 10.83 23.26
CA TYR A 141 15.30 12.07 23.76
C TYR A 141 14.16 11.80 24.74
N LEU A 142 13.29 10.83 24.45
CA LEU A 142 12.16 10.49 25.32
C LEU A 142 12.60 9.92 26.69
N LEU A 143 13.75 9.24 26.76
CA LEU A 143 14.28 8.71 28.01
C LEU A 143 14.72 9.83 28.95
N ASP A 144 15.21 10.96 28.42
CA ASP A 144 15.69 12.10 29.18
C ASP A 144 14.65 13.25 29.28
N ALA A 145 13.53 13.14 28.55
CA ALA A 145 12.52 14.19 28.51
C ALA A 145 11.69 14.28 29.79
N PRO A 146 11.26 15.50 30.23
CA PRO A 146 10.35 15.65 31.35
C PRO A 146 9.00 14.96 31.05
N GLN A 147 8.44 14.31 32.11
CA GLN A 147 7.18 13.53 31.96
C GLN A 147 5.95 14.40 31.65
N SER A 148 6.02 15.71 31.86
CA SER A 148 4.94 16.66 31.56
C SER A 148 5.42 17.81 30.65
N ILE A 149 4.67 18.08 29.62
CA ILE A 149 4.82 19.26 28.76
C ILE A 149 3.57 20.11 28.87
#